data_29156171603bd2977511fbeb6d9bb904
#
_entry.id   29156171603bd2977511fbeb6d9bb904
#
_cell.length_a   1.000
_cell.length_b   1.000
_cell.length_c   1.000
_cell.angle_alpha   90.00
_cell.angle_beta   90.00
_cell.angle_gamma   90.00
#
_symmetry.space_group_name_H-M   'P 1'
#
loop_
_entity.id
_entity.type
_entity.pdbx_description
1 polymer ?
#
loop_
_entity_poly.entity_id
_entity_poly.type
_entity_poly.pdbx_seq_one_letter_code
_entity_poly.pdbx_strand_id
1 'polypeptide(L)'
;MAKAATQKETTTLDEGIETGIAGLTTDKIEAVFNRVINTETGGRLKVYVETCIHCGLCSEACHFYLSHDKDPFYSPVGKVKTTLWELLKHKGRIEPEAMRQIALTAYTECNLCKRCAMYCPFGIDIAYLILVVRRICHMLGITPQYLQDTAHSHSATMNQMWVKDDEWIDTLQWQEEEAQAEIPTLRIPLEKEGADIMYSVIGPEPKFQAQLIYQTAVIMNVAGINWTMPATPGWDNSDMAMYSGDNEIMGRLKRAHFDTAARLRVKKIVMGECGHAFRSVYDMGNRWLGWKMPPIPVVHAIEFYHDLLKNKKIKVAKKYEEGVTLHDPCNVVRGGGLHEKSRYVTKAICANFIEMLPNREHNYCCGAAGGVINCGPPYKNVRMDGNRVKAEQLFAAKSKGATTLLAPCHNCHSGLEDINHHYGLGLKIKFIGDILYEVMEKPE
;
A
#
# COMPACT_ATOMS: atom_id res chain seq x y z
N MET A 1 14.71 -38.42 10.43
CA MET A 1 13.45 -38.62 9.72
C MET A 1 12.72 -37.25 9.66
N ALA A 2 12.81 -36.56 8.57
CA ALA A 2 12.11 -35.29 8.39
C ALA A 2 10.62 -35.59 8.23
N LYS A 3 9.78 -35.10 9.15
CA LYS A 3 8.34 -35.11 8.98
C LYS A 3 8.02 -34.23 7.76
N ALA A 4 7.40 -34.80 6.74
CA ALA A 4 6.79 -34.05 5.66
C ALA A 4 5.84 -33.02 6.28
N ALA A 5 6.06 -31.73 5.97
CA ALA A 5 5.16 -30.67 6.37
C ALA A 5 3.80 -30.98 5.72
N THR A 6 2.81 -31.27 6.55
CA THR A 6 1.42 -31.42 6.11
C THR A 6 0.97 -30.10 5.53
N GLN A 7 0.83 -30.03 4.22
CA GLN A 7 0.11 -28.95 3.54
C GLN A 7 -1.27 -28.84 4.18
N LYS A 8 -1.54 -27.72 4.86
CA LYS A 8 -2.91 -27.31 5.13
C LYS A 8 -3.54 -26.97 3.78
N GLU A 9 -4.36 -27.86 3.26
CA GLU A 9 -5.21 -27.58 2.12
C GLU A 9 -6.04 -26.36 2.46
N THR A 10 -5.71 -25.23 1.84
CA THR A 10 -6.62 -24.09 1.73
C THR A 10 -7.69 -24.47 0.75
N THR A 11 -8.80 -24.98 1.23
CA THR A 11 -9.92 -25.51 0.45
C THR A 11 -10.75 -24.43 -0.28
N THR A 12 -10.30 -23.21 -0.33
CA THR A 12 -11.01 -22.13 -1.04
C THR A 12 -10.39 -21.97 -2.41
N LEU A 13 -11.06 -22.48 -3.43
CA LEU A 13 -10.69 -22.25 -4.83
C LEU A 13 -10.92 -20.77 -5.17
N ASP A 14 -9.93 -20.11 -5.71
CA ASP A 14 -10.03 -18.73 -6.20
C ASP A 14 -10.38 -18.77 -7.69
N GLU A 15 -11.53 -18.20 -8.06
CA GLU A 15 -12.05 -18.26 -9.42
C GLU A 15 -11.08 -17.68 -10.46
N GLY A 16 -10.39 -16.59 -10.13
CA GLY A 16 -9.40 -15.97 -11.03
C GLY A 16 -8.18 -16.85 -11.25
N ILE A 17 -7.69 -17.52 -10.20
CA ILE A 17 -6.57 -18.47 -10.30
C ILE A 17 -7.01 -19.70 -11.07
N GLU A 18 -8.16 -20.31 -10.74
CA GLU A 18 -8.64 -21.55 -11.36
C GLU A 18 -8.93 -21.35 -12.84
N THR A 19 -9.58 -20.25 -13.22
CA THR A 19 -9.85 -19.90 -14.62
C THR A 19 -8.55 -19.74 -15.42
N GLY A 20 -7.55 -19.08 -14.83
CA GLY A 20 -6.24 -18.94 -15.46
C GLY A 20 -5.52 -20.26 -15.70
N ILE A 21 -5.61 -21.19 -14.75
CA ILE A 21 -4.98 -22.51 -14.84
C ILE A 21 -5.69 -23.42 -15.85
N ALA A 22 -7.02 -23.39 -15.94
CA ALA A 22 -7.81 -24.27 -16.82
C ALA A 22 -7.43 -24.13 -18.31
N GLY A 23 -6.98 -22.95 -18.74
CA GLY A 23 -6.55 -22.70 -20.13
C GLY A 23 -5.03 -22.69 -20.33
N LEU A 24 -4.26 -23.17 -19.34
CA LEU A 24 -2.81 -23.06 -19.36
C LEU A 24 -2.15 -24.27 -20.01
N THR A 25 -1.04 -24.02 -20.73
CA THR A 25 -0.16 -25.06 -21.25
C THR A 25 1.29 -24.77 -20.84
N THR A 26 2.11 -25.81 -20.79
CA THR A 26 3.55 -25.68 -20.51
C THR A 26 4.25 -24.72 -21.48
N ASP A 27 3.89 -24.78 -22.77
CA ASP A 27 4.48 -23.89 -23.80
C ASP A 27 4.12 -22.42 -23.55
N LYS A 28 2.89 -22.13 -23.11
CA LYS A 28 2.46 -20.77 -22.76
C LYS A 28 3.21 -20.26 -21.53
N ILE A 29 3.44 -21.10 -20.52
CA ILE A 29 4.23 -20.76 -19.35
C ILE A 29 5.66 -20.42 -19.77
N GLU A 30 6.30 -21.28 -20.55
CA GLU A 30 7.67 -21.06 -21.06
C GLU A 30 7.77 -19.76 -21.86
N ALA A 31 6.82 -19.49 -22.76
CA ALA A 31 6.82 -18.29 -23.58
C ALA A 31 6.73 -17.00 -22.73
N VAL A 32 5.79 -16.96 -21.77
CA VAL A 32 5.62 -15.82 -20.86
C VAL A 32 6.84 -15.66 -19.94
N PHE A 33 7.32 -16.76 -19.36
CA PHE A 33 8.53 -16.75 -18.54
C PHE A 33 9.71 -16.12 -19.31
N ASN A 34 10.00 -16.63 -20.53
CA ASN A 34 11.09 -16.13 -21.36
C ASN A 34 10.92 -14.65 -21.69
N ARG A 35 9.70 -14.20 -22.00
CA ARG A 35 9.41 -12.78 -22.23
C ARG A 35 9.75 -11.96 -21.00
N VAL A 36 9.21 -12.29 -19.82
CA VAL A 36 9.43 -11.49 -18.60
C VAL A 36 10.90 -11.48 -18.19
N ILE A 37 11.55 -12.64 -18.16
CA ILE A 37 12.93 -12.77 -17.69
C ILE A 37 13.92 -12.08 -18.63
N ASN A 38 13.76 -12.25 -19.94
CA ASN A 38 14.75 -11.77 -20.91
C ASN A 38 14.52 -10.33 -21.35
N THR A 39 13.29 -9.80 -21.27
CA THR A 39 12.96 -8.45 -21.81
C THR A 39 12.60 -7.42 -20.75
N GLU A 40 11.96 -7.84 -19.64
CA GLU A 40 11.43 -6.89 -18.69
C GLU A 40 12.28 -6.72 -17.42
N THR A 41 12.98 -7.77 -16.96
CA THR A 41 13.67 -7.75 -15.66
C THR A 41 15.10 -7.22 -15.69
N GLY A 42 15.75 -7.28 -16.83
CA GLY A 42 17.14 -6.83 -17.01
C GLY A 42 18.15 -7.51 -16.08
N GLY A 43 19.32 -6.92 -15.91
CA GLY A 43 20.42 -7.47 -15.10
C GLY A 43 20.12 -7.54 -13.60
N ARG A 44 19.16 -6.76 -13.08
CA ARG A 44 18.85 -6.71 -11.64
C ARG A 44 18.39 -8.06 -11.09
N LEU A 45 17.53 -8.75 -11.80
CA LEU A 45 17.06 -10.09 -11.41
C LEU A 45 18.23 -11.05 -11.31
N LYS A 46 19.08 -11.09 -12.36
CA LYS A 46 20.26 -11.95 -12.42
C LYS A 46 21.19 -11.72 -11.23
N VAL A 47 21.53 -10.45 -10.94
CA VAL A 47 22.36 -10.08 -9.80
C VAL A 47 21.77 -10.61 -8.49
N TYR A 48 20.48 -10.40 -8.23
CA TYR A 48 19.86 -10.85 -6.99
C TYR A 48 19.83 -12.36 -6.83
N VAL A 49 19.55 -13.08 -7.92
CA VAL A 49 19.51 -14.55 -7.91
C VAL A 49 20.90 -15.14 -7.71
N GLU A 50 21.93 -14.61 -8.38
CA GLU A 50 23.32 -15.09 -8.28
C GLU A 50 24.01 -14.70 -6.96
N THR A 51 23.61 -13.58 -6.35
CA THR A 51 24.21 -13.09 -5.09
C THR A 51 23.66 -13.78 -3.86
N CYS A 52 22.47 -14.39 -3.93
CA CYS A 52 21.83 -15.02 -2.78
C CYS A 52 22.59 -16.29 -2.32
N ILE A 53 23.28 -16.21 -1.18
CA ILE A 53 23.99 -17.34 -0.55
C ILE A 53 23.13 -18.17 0.42
N HIS A 54 21.83 -17.92 0.47
CA HIS A 54 20.86 -18.63 1.30
C HIS A 54 21.20 -18.63 2.82
N CYS A 55 21.79 -17.55 3.33
CA CYS A 55 22.20 -17.43 4.74
C CYS A 55 21.04 -17.38 5.75
N GLY A 56 19.79 -17.15 5.29
CA GLY A 56 18.60 -17.16 6.13
C GLY A 56 18.32 -15.90 6.97
N LEU A 57 19.21 -14.89 7.01
CA LEU A 57 19.02 -13.67 7.81
C LEU A 57 17.72 -12.93 7.49
N CYS A 58 17.28 -12.94 6.25
CA CYS A 58 16.01 -12.34 5.83
C CYS A 58 14.79 -13.00 6.50
N SER A 59 14.90 -14.24 6.99
CA SER A 59 13.81 -14.98 7.63
C SER A 59 13.41 -14.33 8.96
N GLU A 60 14.36 -13.90 9.77
CA GLU A 60 14.12 -13.23 11.05
C GLU A 60 13.43 -11.87 10.90
N ALA A 61 13.39 -11.34 9.67
CA ALA A 61 12.65 -10.14 9.34
C ALA A 61 11.19 -10.41 8.94
N CYS A 62 10.84 -11.62 8.52
CA CYS A 62 9.55 -11.90 7.91
C CYS A 62 8.48 -12.19 8.95
N HIS A 63 7.43 -11.36 9.00
CA HIS A 63 6.32 -11.57 9.91
C HIS A 63 5.56 -12.88 9.64
N PHE A 64 5.41 -13.32 8.39
CA PHE A 64 4.85 -14.64 8.07
C PHE A 64 5.68 -15.76 8.69
N TYR A 65 7.00 -15.75 8.50
CA TYR A 65 7.89 -16.75 9.09
C TYR A 65 7.79 -16.77 10.62
N LEU A 66 7.85 -15.61 11.25
CA LEU A 66 7.75 -15.47 12.71
C LEU A 66 6.36 -15.87 13.23
N SER A 67 5.29 -15.59 12.51
CA SER A 67 3.92 -15.93 12.90
C SER A 67 3.58 -17.42 12.73
N HIS A 68 4.33 -18.14 11.89
CA HIS A 68 4.19 -19.57 11.66
C HIS A 68 5.33 -20.37 12.34
N ASP A 69 5.71 -19.95 13.54
CA ASP A 69 6.68 -20.65 14.41
C ASP A 69 7.99 -21.01 13.71
N LYS A 70 8.44 -20.10 12.83
CA LYS A 70 9.67 -20.22 12.04
C LYS A 70 9.66 -21.37 11.03
N ASP A 71 8.51 -21.74 10.49
CA ASP A 71 8.42 -22.71 9.40
C ASP A 71 9.18 -22.16 8.17
N PRO A 72 10.21 -22.88 7.65
CA PRO A 72 11.01 -22.48 6.51
C PRO A 72 10.20 -22.18 5.23
N PHE A 73 9.02 -22.78 5.07
CA PHE A 73 8.13 -22.53 3.94
C PHE A 73 7.74 -21.05 3.86
N TYR A 74 7.43 -20.42 4.99
CA TYR A 74 7.04 -19.01 5.08
C TYR A 74 8.24 -18.04 5.10
N SER A 75 9.47 -18.54 5.05
CA SER A 75 10.65 -17.67 4.99
C SER A 75 10.75 -16.94 3.64
N PRO A 76 11.34 -15.74 3.56
CA PRO A 76 11.51 -15.04 2.29
C PRO A 76 12.27 -15.87 1.24
N VAL A 77 13.33 -16.56 1.66
CA VAL A 77 14.09 -17.44 0.77
C VAL A 77 13.29 -18.68 0.39
N GLY A 78 12.46 -19.23 1.29
CA GLY A 78 11.55 -20.34 1.03
C GLY A 78 10.55 -19.99 -0.07
N LYS A 79 9.91 -18.83 0.04
CA LYS A 79 8.97 -18.32 -0.97
C LYS A 79 9.62 -18.14 -2.34
N VAL A 80 10.83 -17.62 -2.40
CA VAL A 80 11.57 -17.50 -3.68
C VAL A 80 11.92 -18.88 -4.23
N LYS A 81 12.32 -19.84 -3.37
CA LYS A 81 12.63 -21.22 -3.78
C LYS A 81 11.42 -21.91 -4.40
N THR A 82 10.25 -21.79 -3.76
CA THR A 82 9.02 -22.47 -4.20
C THR A 82 8.31 -21.74 -5.37
N THR A 83 8.79 -20.58 -5.77
CA THR A 83 8.20 -19.79 -6.87
C THR A 83 9.21 -19.50 -7.99
N LEU A 84 9.94 -18.39 -7.87
CA LEU A 84 10.84 -17.93 -8.94
C LEU A 84 11.94 -18.94 -9.26
N TRP A 85 12.52 -19.61 -8.25
CA TRP A 85 13.59 -20.59 -8.49
C TRP A 85 13.09 -21.84 -9.21
N GLU A 86 11.88 -22.28 -8.93
CA GLU A 86 11.27 -23.41 -9.70
C GLU A 86 11.09 -23.02 -11.17
N LEU A 87 10.60 -21.79 -11.43
CA LEU A 87 10.49 -21.27 -12.79
C LEU A 87 11.87 -21.15 -13.49
N LEU A 88 12.87 -20.64 -12.80
CA LEU A 88 14.23 -20.49 -13.35
C LEU A 88 14.92 -21.84 -13.61
N LYS A 89 14.83 -22.78 -12.66
CA LYS A 89 15.42 -24.14 -12.73
C LYS A 89 14.90 -24.91 -13.93
N HIS A 90 13.61 -24.80 -14.19
CA HIS A 90 12.94 -25.48 -15.29
C HIS A 90 12.79 -24.62 -16.54
N LYS A 91 13.34 -23.40 -16.56
CA LYS A 91 13.25 -22.43 -17.66
C LYS A 91 11.81 -22.16 -18.12
N GLY A 92 10.87 -22.13 -17.16
CA GLY A 92 9.44 -21.97 -17.40
C GLY A 92 8.73 -23.26 -17.85
N ARG A 93 9.42 -24.37 -18.03
CA ARG A 93 8.82 -25.67 -18.40
C ARG A 93 8.35 -26.42 -17.15
N ILE A 94 7.23 -26.01 -16.63
CA ILE A 94 6.57 -26.63 -15.47
C ILE A 94 5.12 -26.99 -15.83
N GLU A 95 4.55 -27.92 -15.09
CA GLU A 95 3.15 -28.30 -15.25
C GLU A 95 2.22 -27.17 -14.83
N PRO A 96 1.10 -26.95 -15.55
CA PRO A 96 0.13 -25.91 -15.24
C PRO A 96 -0.32 -25.91 -13.77
N GLU A 97 -0.52 -27.09 -13.17
CA GLU A 97 -0.96 -27.25 -11.80
C GLU A 97 0.04 -26.66 -10.78
N ALA A 98 1.34 -26.72 -11.07
CA ALA A 98 2.36 -26.11 -10.20
C ALA A 98 2.22 -24.58 -10.13
N MET A 99 1.65 -23.94 -11.15
CA MET A 99 1.40 -22.50 -11.14
C MET A 99 0.39 -22.07 -10.09
N ARG A 100 -0.55 -22.93 -9.66
CA ARG A 100 -1.50 -22.62 -8.57
C ARG A 100 -0.75 -22.29 -7.28
N GLN A 101 0.14 -23.17 -6.85
CA GLN A 101 0.90 -22.96 -5.62
C GLN A 101 1.85 -21.75 -5.74
N ILE A 102 2.45 -21.54 -6.91
CA ILE A 102 3.31 -20.38 -7.20
C ILE A 102 2.50 -19.09 -7.05
N ALA A 103 1.28 -19.03 -7.61
CA ALA A 103 0.41 -17.86 -7.51
C ALA A 103 -0.03 -17.61 -6.06
N LEU A 104 -0.51 -18.64 -5.36
CA LEU A 104 -0.91 -18.52 -3.95
C LEU A 104 0.22 -17.97 -3.10
N THR A 105 1.42 -18.56 -3.18
CA THR A 105 2.59 -18.06 -2.43
C THR A 105 2.92 -16.61 -2.79
N ALA A 106 2.91 -16.26 -4.08
CA ALA A 106 3.26 -14.91 -4.52
C ALA A 106 2.24 -13.86 -4.09
N TYR A 107 0.93 -14.15 -4.15
CA TYR A 107 -0.11 -13.16 -3.90
C TYR A 107 -0.54 -13.10 -2.43
N THR A 108 -0.57 -14.21 -1.69
CA THR A 108 -1.18 -14.25 -0.36
C THR A 108 -0.19 -14.35 0.79
N GLU A 109 1.03 -14.85 0.56
CA GLU A 109 2.02 -15.07 1.62
C GLU A 109 3.14 -14.03 1.64
N CYS A 110 3.11 -13.03 0.73
CA CYS A 110 4.10 -11.96 0.68
C CYS A 110 3.43 -10.59 0.55
N ASN A 111 3.55 -9.77 1.58
CA ASN A 111 3.05 -8.38 1.60
C ASN A 111 3.94 -7.38 0.84
N LEU A 112 4.97 -7.81 0.14
CA LEU A 112 5.92 -6.92 -0.55
C LEU A 112 6.46 -5.77 0.32
N CYS A 113 6.51 -5.97 1.63
CA CYS A 113 6.79 -4.92 2.62
C CYS A 113 8.28 -4.54 2.72
N LYS A 114 9.17 -5.24 2.03
CA LYS A 114 10.64 -5.01 1.96
C LYS A 114 11.39 -5.13 3.29
N ARG A 115 10.78 -5.59 4.38
CA ARG A 115 11.50 -5.71 5.66
C ARG A 115 12.66 -6.71 5.55
N CYS A 116 12.49 -7.79 4.81
CA CYS A 116 13.55 -8.77 4.54
C CYS A 116 14.76 -8.19 3.79
N ALA A 117 14.56 -7.18 2.93
CA ALA A 117 15.66 -6.50 2.24
C ALA A 117 16.56 -5.71 3.21
N MET A 118 16.00 -5.17 4.30
CA MET A 118 16.75 -4.46 5.36
C MET A 118 17.71 -5.38 6.13
N TYR A 119 17.39 -6.66 6.20
CA TYR A 119 18.18 -7.68 6.92
C TYR A 119 19.13 -8.45 5.99
N CYS A 120 19.02 -8.24 4.68
CA CYS A 120 19.90 -8.88 3.72
C CYS A 120 21.24 -8.14 3.64
N PRO A 121 22.39 -8.79 3.96
CA PRO A 121 23.71 -8.15 3.90
C PRO A 121 24.10 -7.75 2.47
N PHE A 122 23.46 -8.34 1.47
CA PHE A 122 23.68 -8.03 0.04
C PHE A 122 22.60 -7.10 -0.55
N GLY A 123 21.65 -6.60 0.26
CA GLY A 123 20.61 -5.69 -0.21
C GLY A 123 19.62 -6.31 -1.20
N ILE A 124 19.45 -7.64 -1.20
CA ILE A 124 18.53 -8.33 -2.11
C ILE A 124 17.08 -7.95 -1.78
N ASP A 125 16.38 -7.39 -2.73
CA ASP A 125 14.96 -7.05 -2.62
C ASP A 125 14.08 -8.25 -2.99
N ILE A 126 13.76 -9.08 -2.00
CA ILE A 126 12.86 -10.24 -2.17
C ILE A 126 11.47 -9.79 -2.67
N ALA A 127 11.00 -8.62 -2.27
CA ALA A 127 9.71 -8.11 -2.75
C ALA A 127 9.74 -7.87 -4.27
N TYR A 128 10.87 -7.44 -4.83
CA TYR A 128 11.04 -7.35 -6.27
C TYR A 128 11.00 -8.73 -6.94
N LEU A 129 11.65 -9.74 -6.37
CA LEU A 129 11.63 -11.11 -6.91
C LEU A 129 10.20 -11.66 -6.95
N ILE A 130 9.41 -11.44 -5.91
CA ILE A 130 8.00 -11.86 -5.87
C ILE A 130 7.15 -11.03 -6.85
N LEU A 131 7.44 -9.75 -7.06
CA LEU A 131 6.75 -8.95 -8.10
C LEU A 131 7.01 -9.50 -9.51
N VAL A 132 8.22 -10.00 -9.80
CA VAL A 132 8.51 -10.68 -11.07
C VAL A 132 7.65 -11.94 -11.23
N VAL A 133 7.46 -12.72 -10.16
CA VAL A 133 6.55 -13.88 -10.17
C VAL A 133 5.11 -13.44 -10.44
N ARG A 134 4.62 -12.42 -9.74
CA ARG A 134 3.27 -11.88 -9.98
C ARG A 134 3.11 -11.37 -11.41
N ARG A 135 4.14 -10.75 -12.01
CA ARG A 135 4.13 -10.35 -13.41
C ARG A 135 3.93 -11.55 -14.34
N ILE A 136 4.62 -12.66 -14.10
CA ILE A 136 4.45 -13.91 -14.85
C ILE A 136 3.03 -14.44 -14.67
N CYS A 137 2.55 -14.54 -13.43
CA CYS A 137 1.20 -15.00 -13.13
C CYS A 137 0.13 -14.16 -13.82
N HIS A 138 0.24 -12.82 -13.72
CA HIS A 138 -0.69 -11.90 -14.39
C HIS A 138 -0.74 -12.11 -15.90
N MET A 139 0.41 -12.20 -16.57
CA MET A 139 0.48 -12.42 -18.02
C MET A 139 -0.06 -13.80 -18.45
N LEU A 140 -0.12 -14.74 -17.52
CA LEU A 140 -0.76 -16.05 -17.73
C LEU A 140 -2.26 -16.05 -17.41
N GLY A 141 -2.80 -14.94 -16.89
CA GLY A 141 -4.18 -14.83 -16.46
C GLY A 141 -4.45 -15.46 -15.08
N ILE A 142 -3.39 -15.71 -14.29
CA ILE A 142 -3.48 -16.36 -12.97
C ILE A 142 -3.35 -15.29 -11.90
N THR A 143 -4.42 -14.56 -11.62
CA THR A 143 -4.47 -13.51 -10.60
C THR A 143 -5.68 -13.72 -9.70
N PRO A 144 -5.59 -13.54 -8.37
CA PRO A 144 -6.74 -13.63 -7.48
C PRO A 144 -7.90 -12.75 -7.96
N GLN A 145 -9.12 -13.31 -7.98
CA GLN A 145 -10.30 -12.69 -8.61
C GLN A 145 -10.54 -11.25 -8.14
N TYR A 146 -10.58 -11.01 -6.82
CA TYR A 146 -10.84 -9.67 -6.28
C TYR A 146 -9.77 -8.64 -6.64
N LEU A 147 -8.49 -9.08 -6.69
CA LEU A 147 -7.39 -8.20 -7.11
C LEU A 147 -7.48 -7.88 -8.61
N GLN A 148 -7.89 -8.84 -9.41
CA GLN A 148 -8.13 -8.67 -10.85
C GLN A 148 -9.28 -7.69 -11.11
N ASP A 149 -10.40 -7.82 -10.38
CA ASP A 149 -11.55 -6.92 -10.49
C ASP A 149 -11.17 -5.48 -10.17
N THR A 150 -10.31 -5.28 -9.15
CA THR A 150 -9.76 -3.97 -8.84
C THR A 150 -8.91 -3.40 -9.98
N ALA A 151 -8.08 -4.23 -10.63
CA ALA A 151 -7.31 -3.81 -11.80
C ALA A 151 -8.21 -3.52 -13.02
N HIS A 152 -9.30 -4.26 -13.20
CA HIS A 152 -10.31 -4.00 -14.23
C HIS A 152 -11.00 -2.65 -14.00
N SER A 153 -11.38 -2.33 -12.76
CA SER A 153 -11.93 -1.00 -12.43
C SER A 153 -10.98 0.11 -12.86
N HIS A 154 -9.70 0.03 -12.47
CA HIS A 154 -8.68 0.97 -12.92
C HIS A 154 -8.58 1.08 -14.45
N SER A 155 -8.67 -0.04 -15.15
CA SER A 155 -8.62 -0.06 -16.61
C SER A 155 -9.79 0.67 -17.25
N ALA A 156 -10.99 0.49 -16.70
CA ALA A 156 -12.24 0.98 -17.27
C ALA A 156 -12.56 2.44 -16.87
N THR A 157 -12.31 2.79 -15.60
CA THR A 157 -12.78 4.05 -14.99
C THR A 157 -11.64 4.97 -14.53
N MET A 158 -10.39 4.56 -14.66
CA MET A 158 -9.20 5.25 -14.14
C MET A 158 -9.22 5.44 -12.60
N ASN A 159 -10.04 4.67 -11.88
CA ASN A 159 -10.09 4.63 -10.42
C ASN A 159 -10.32 3.20 -9.89
N GLN A 160 -10.08 2.99 -8.60
CA GLN A 160 -10.13 1.66 -7.97
C GLN A 160 -11.54 1.11 -7.76
N MET A 161 -12.57 1.98 -7.73
CA MET A 161 -13.85 1.66 -7.10
C MET A 161 -15.05 1.81 -8.03
N TRP A 162 -14.87 1.81 -9.35
CA TRP A 162 -15.95 2.00 -10.33
C TRP A 162 -16.75 3.30 -10.09
N VAL A 163 -16.10 4.33 -9.52
CA VAL A 163 -16.74 5.65 -9.32
C VAL A 163 -16.85 6.33 -10.67
N LYS A 164 -18.06 6.78 -11.02
CA LYS A 164 -18.30 7.57 -12.22
C LYS A 164 -17.95 9.04 -12.00
N ASP A 165 -17.78 9.78 -13.08
CA ASP A 165 -17.39 11.20 -13.01
C ASP A 165 -18.44 12.06 -12.30
N ASP A 166 -19.71 11.81 -12.54
CA ASP A 166 -20.84 12.46 -11.86
C ASP A 166 -20.85 12.12 -10.37
N GLU A 167 -20.69 10.86 -10.00
CA GLU A 167 -20.59 10.43 -8.59
C GLU A 167 -19.43 11.10 -7.85
N TRP A 168 -18.31 11.29 -8.53
CA TRP A 168 -17.15 12.00 -7.96
C TRP A 168 -17.46 13.48 -7.71
N ILE A 169 -18.04 14.15 -8.71
CA ILE A 169 -18.41 15.57 -8.60
C ILE A 169 -19.44 15.78 -7.50
N ASP A 170 -20.48 14.94 -7.46
CA ASP A 170 -21.52 14.99 -6.43
C ASP A 170 -20.94 14.77 -5.03
N THR A 171 -20.00 13.84 -4.88
CA THR A 171 -19.27 13.62 -3.63
C THR A 171 -18.53 14.88 -3.19
N LEU A 172 -17.83 15.55 -4.09
CA LEU A 172 -17.11 16.79 -3.75
C LEU A 172 -18.05 17.92 -3.35
N GLN A 173 -19.19 18.07 -4.03
CA GLN A 173 -20.21 19.07 -3.67
C GLN A 173 -20.79 18.80 -2.28
N TRP A 174 -21.15 17.56 -2.00
CA TRP A 174 -21.63 17.18 -0.67
C TRP A 174 -20.57 17.44 0.42
N GLN A 175 -19.32 17.07 0.18
CA GLN A 175 -18.25 17.31 1.15
C GLN A 175 -17.91 18.81 1.31
N GLU A 176 -18.12 19.63 0.27
CA GLU A 176 -18.04 21.08 0.37
C GLU A 176 -19.15 21.64 1.27
N GLU A 177 -20.39 21.16 1.11
CA GLU A 177 -21.53 21.56 1.96
C GLU A 177 -21.29 21.21 3.45
N GLU A 178 -20.75 20.00 3.72
CA GLU A 178 -20.37 19.59 5.09
C GLU A 178 -19.29 20.53 5.66
N ALA A 179 -18.27 20.86 4.87
CA ALA A 179 -17.21 21.77 5.29
C ALA A 179 -17.71 23.21 5.52
N GLN A 180 -18.73 23.65 4.78
CA GLN A 180 -19.35 24.98 4.92
C GLN A 180 -20.16 25.12 6.22
N ALA A 181 -20.56 24.02 6.83
CA ALA A 181 -21.16 24.05 8.16
C ALA A 181 -20.18 24.56 9.22
N GLU A 182 -18.87 24.37 9.02
CA GLU A 182 -17.82 24.88 9.90
C GLU A 182 -17.25 26.22 9.38
N ILE A 183 -17.02 26.33 8.08
CA ILE A 183 -16.41 27.53 7.45
C ILE A 183 -17.27 27.92 6.23
N PRO A 184 -18.24 28.83 6.39
CA PRO A 184 -19.23 29.14 5.34
C PRO A 184 -18.65 29.59 3.99
N THR A 185 -17.42 30.12 4.00
CA THR A 185 -16.74 30.57 2.79
C THR A 185 -15.86 29.52 2.12
N LEU A 186 -15.76 28.32 2.72
CA LEU A 186 -14.92 27.26 2.18
C LEU A 186 -15.41 26.80 0.83
N ARG A 187 -14.45 26.51 -0.06
CA ARG A 187 -14.70 25.86 -1.36
C ARG A 187 -13.70 24.72 -1.53
N ILE A 188 -14.16 23.63 -2.15
CA ILE A 188 -13.32 22.56 -2.67
C ILE A 188 -13.05 22.86 -4.15
N PRO A 189 -11.88 23.41 -4.50
CA PRO A 189 -11.60 23.81 -5.87
C PRO A 189 -11.39 22.60 -6.76
N LEU A 190 -12.28 22.40 -7.72
CA LEU A 190 -12.19 21.36 -8.75
C LEU A 190 -11.60 21.95 -10.03
N GLU A 191 -10.60 21.27 -10.61
CA GLU A 191 -9.96 21.61 -11.90
C GLU A 191 -9.38 23.04 -11.97
N LYS A 192 -9.01 23.62 -10.84
CA LYS A 192 -8.44 24.97 -10.80
C LYS A 192 -7.03 24.97 -11.35
N GLU A 193 -6.83 25.63 -12.50
CA GLU A 193 -5.50 25.82 -13.08
C GLU A 193 -4.62 26.81 -12.29
N GLY A 194 -3.31 26.56 -12.29
CA GLY A 194 -2.33 27.42 -11.61
C GLY A 194 -2.36 27.34 -10.09
N ALA A 195 -2.99 26.33 -9.52
CA ALA A 195 -2.90 26.04 -8.10
C ALA A 195 -1.47 25.60 -7.73
N ASP A 196 -1.06 25.83 -6.47
CA ASP A 196 0.25 25.35 -6.00
C ASP A 196 0.25 23.83 -5.82
N ILE A 197 -0.90 23.27 -5.43
CA ILE A 197 -1.04 21.86 -5.08
C ILE A 197 -2.21 21.23 -5.81
N MET A 198 -1.99 20.07 -6.43
CA MET A 198 -3.03 19.11 -6.75
C MET A 198 -3.10 18.11 -5.61
N TYR A 199 -4.25 18.01 -4.92
CA TYR A 199 -4.49 16.99 -3.93
C TYR A 199 -5.20 15.79 -4.55
N SER A 200 -4.69 14.60 -4.31
CA SER A 200 -5.26 13.37 -4.81
C SER A 200 -5.61 12.43 -3.66
N VAL A 201 -6.81 11.91 -3.71
CA VAL A 201 -7.35 10.95 -2.74
C VAL A 201 -7.08 9.50 -3.17
N ILE A 202 -7.60 8.53 -2.47
CA ILE A 202 -7.62 7.14 -2.92
C ILE A 202 -9.05 6.71 -3.26
N GLY A 203 -9.17 5.73 -4.17
CA GLY A 203 -10.46 5.25 -4.67
C GLY A 203 -11.51 4.90 -3.60
N PRO A 204 -11.15 4.27 -2.47
CA PRO A 204 -12.08 3.99 -1.38
C PRO A 204 -12.66 5.23 -0.67
N GLU A 205 -11.99 6.39 -0.66
CA GLU A 205 -12.45 7.56 0.08
C GLU A 205 -13.87 8.01 -0.30
N PRO A 206 -14.21 8.21 -1.58
CA PRO A 206 -15.55 8.69 -1.96
C PRO A 206 -16.68 7.78 -1.48
N LYS A 207 -16.43 6.47 -1.38
CA LYS A 207 -17.47 5.48 -1.04
C LYS A 207 -17.55 5.12 0.45
N PHE A 208 -16.42 5.15 1.16
CA PHE A 208 -16.36 4.60 2.51
C PHE A 208 -15.85 5.57 3.57
N GLN A 209 -15.17 6.64 3.17
CA GLN A 209 -14.52 7.56 4.08
C GLN A 209 -14.54 8.99 3.52
N ALA A 210 -15.67 9.39 2.93
CA ALA A 210 -15.82 10.70 2.26
C ALA A 210 -15.54 11.89 3.20
N GLN A 211 -15.73 11.72 4.52
CA GLN A 211 -15.40 12.73 5.52
C GLN A 211 -13.93 13.16 5.50
N LEU A 212 -13.00 12.32 5.01
CA LEU A 212 -11.59 12.71 4.88
C LEU A 212 -11.38 13.82 3.86
N ILE A 213 -12.29 13.94 2.87
CA ILE A 213 -12.24 14.97 1.84
C ILE A 213 -12.54 16.33 2.46
N TYR A 214 -13.65 16.46 3.22
CA TYR A 214 -13.95 17.75 3.85
C TYR A 214 -12.94 18.12 4.93
N GLN A 215 -12.48 17.16 5.73
CA GLN A 215 -11.43 17.41 6.72
C GLN A 215 -10.16 17.96 6.06
N THR A 216 -9.76 17.38 4.94
CA THR A 216 -8.63 17.88 4.15
C THR A 216 -8.92 19.29 3.62
N ALA A 217 -10.13 19.56 3.13
CA ALA A 217 -10.51 20.88 2.64
C ALA A 217 -10.45 21.93 3.75
N VAL A 218 -10.88 21.59 4.97
CA VAL A 218 -10.76 22.46 6.15
C VAL A 218 -9.27 22.71 6.49
N ILE A 219 -8.44 21.67 6.50
CA ILE A 219 -6.98 21.78 6.73
C ILE A 219 -6.34 22.72 5.70
N MET A 220 -6.65 22.53 4.41
CA MET A 220 -6.12 23.36 3.31
C MET A 220 -6.56 24.83 3.42
N ASN A 221 -7.83 25.06 3.78
CA ASN A 221 -8.39 26.41 3.95
C ASN A 221 -7.75 27.14 5.13
N VAL A 222 -7.72 26.52 6.32
CA VAL A 222 -7.09 27.09 7.54
C VAL A 222 -5.62 27.39 7.30
N ALA A 223 -4.90 26.54 6.57
CA ALA A 223 -3.49 26.74 6.23
C ALA A 223 -3.26 27.81 5.14
N GLY A 224 -4.32 28.34 4.50
CA GLY A 224 -4.22 29.31 3.42
C GLY A 224 -3.53 28.74 2.16
N ILE A 225 -3.81 27.49 1.82
CA ILE A 225 -3.19 26.80 0.69
C ILE A 225 -3.96 27.08 -0.60
N ASN A 226 -3.24 27.41 -1.65
CA ASN A 226 -3.78 27.46 -3.01
C ASN A 226 -3.73 26.06 -3.64
N TRP A 227 -4.85 25.36 -3.67
CA TRP A 227 -4.93 23.98 -4.07
C TRP A 227 -6.08 23.67 -5.02
N THR A 228 -6.08 22.48 -5.58
CA THR A 228 -7.17 21.95 -6.42
C THR A 228 -7.28 20.44 -6.28
N MET A 229 -8.48 19.91 -6.48
CA MET A 229 -8.72 18.50 -6.79
C MET A 229 -8.93 18.34 -8.30
N PRO A 230 -8.41 17.26 -8.89
CA PRO A 230 -8.69 16.97 -10.29
C PRO A 230 -10.01 16.20 -10.44
N ALA A 231 -10.62 16.34 -11.60
CA ALA A 231 -11.64 15.42 -12.11
C ALA A 231 -10.97 14.11 -12.59
N THR A 232 -11.72 13.23 -13.24
CA THR A 232 -11.14 12.04 -13.90
C THR A 232 -10.43 12.42 -15.21
N PRO A 233 -9.25 11.87 -15.48
CA PRO A 233 -8.42 11.05 -14.60
C PRO A 233 -7.60 11.91 -13.63
N GLY A 234 -7.15 11.31 -12.52
CA GLY A 234 -6.13 11.94 -11.67
C GLY A 234 -6.53 12.17 -10.20
N TRP A 235 -7.82 12.07 -9.86
CA TRP A 235 -8.25 12.19 -8.49
C TRP A 235 -7.88 10.96 -7.65
N ASP A 236 -7.98 9.75 -8.22
CA ASP A 236 -7.57 8.51 -7.56
C ASP A 236 -6.08 8.24 -7.81
N ASN A 237 -5.30 8.29 -6.76
CA ASN A 237 -3.88 7.97 -6.79
C ASN A 237 -3.58 6.49 -6.50
N SER A 238 -4.57 5.67 -6.17
CA SER A 238 -4.37 4.26 -5.91
C SER A 238 -3.94 3.49 -7.16
N ASP A 239 -3.38 2.30 -6.96
CA ASP A 239 -2.87 1.49 -8.06
C ASP A 239 -2.69 0.04 -7.61
N MET A 240 -3.75 -0.74 -7.71
CA MET A 240 -3.70 -2.17 -7.42
C MET A 240 -3.15 -2.99 -8.59
N ALA A 241 -3.17 -2.45 -9.80
CA ALA A 241 -2.54 -3.07 -10.97
C ALA A 241 -1.05 -3.33 -10.74
N MET A 242 -0.35 -2.42 -10.06
CA MET A 242 1.04 -2.64 -9.63
C MET A 242 1.22 -3.95 -8.84
N TYR A 243 0.25 -4.30 -8.00
CA TYR A 243 0.31 -5.48 -7.15
C TYR A 243 -0.25 -6.74 -7.79
N SER A 244 -1.11 -6.60 -8.80
CA SER A 244 -1.53 -7.74 -9.63
C SER A 244 -0.43 -8.19 -10.60
N GLY A 245 0.53 -7.32 -10.91
CA GLY A 245 1.56 -7.54 -11.93
C GLY A 245 1.22 -6.92 -13.28
N ASP A 246 0.14 -6.14 -13.37
CA ASP A 246 -0.25 -5.38 -14.56
C ASP A 246 0.53 -4.07 -14.64
N ASN A 247 1.75 -4.16 -15.15
CA ASN A 247 2.62 -3.01 -15.29
C ASN A 247 2.14 -2.01 -16.36
N GLU A 248 1.39 -2.47 -17.36
CA GLU A 248 0.82 -1.65 -18.43
C GLU A 248 -0.25 -0.71 -17.88
N ILE A 249 -1.21 -1.25 -17.12
CA ILE A 249 -2.24 -0.44 -16.46
C ILE A 249 -1.59 0.49 -15.44
N MET A 250 -0.64 0.00 -14.61
CA MET A 250 0.12 0.85 -13.70
C MET A 250 0.75 2.04 -14.41
N GLY A 251 1.45 1.82 -15.52
CA GLY A 251 2.09 2.88 -16.30
C GLY A 251 1.08 3.87 -16.89
N ARG A 252 -0.06 3.38 -17.40
CA ARG A 252 -1.14 4.23 -17.94
C ARG A 252 -1.73 5.14 -16.87
N LEU A 253 -2.05 4.60 -15.69
CA LEU A 253 -2.58 5.38 -14.57
C LEU A 253 -1.61 6.47 -14.13
N LYS A 254 -0.33 6.12 -13.99
CA LYS A 254 0.68 7.10 -13.55
C LYS A 254 0.92 8.19 -14.57
N ARG A 255 0.95 7.87 -15.86
CA ARG A 255 1.03 8.88 -16.93
C ARG A 255 -0.15 9.83 -16.86
N ALA A 256 -1.38 9.31 -16.83
CA ALA A 256 -2.57 10.14 -16.75
C ALA A 256 -2.60 11.05 -15.51
N HIS A 257 -2.12 10.56 -14.38
CA HIS A 257 -2.01 11.33 -13.14
C HIS A 257 -1.07 12.53 -13.29
N PHE A 258 0.11 12.33 -13.88
CA PHE A 258 1.08 13.41 -14.12
C PHE A 258 0.65 14.33 -15.26
N ASP A 259 0.03 13.81 -16.31
CA ASP A 259 -0.52 14.62 -17.42
C ASP A 259 -1.63 15.56 -16.90
N THR A 260 -2.47 15.09 -15.98
CA THR A 260 -3.48 15.93 -15.31
C THR A 260 -2.82 17.03 -14.48
N ALA A 261 -1.81 16.69 -13.67
CA ALA A 261 -1.08 17.69 -12.90
C ALA A 261 -0.39 18.75 -13.78
N ALA A 262 0.19 18.33 -14.91
CA ALA A 262 0.79 19.23 -15.90
C ALA A 262 -0.26 20.12 -16.57
N ARG A 263 -1.41 19.57 -16.99
CA ARG A 263 -2.54 20.31 -17.57
C ARG A 263 -3.05 21.40 -16.63
N LEU A 264 -3.18 21.05 -15.34
CA LEU A 264 -3.59 22.00 -14.30
C LEU A 264 -2.46 22.97 -13.87
N ARG A 265 -1.28 22.82 -14.42
CA ARG A 265 -0.11 23.68 -14.14
C ARG A 265 0.20 23.80 -12.65
N VAL A 266 0.02 22.71 -11.89
CA VAL A 266 0.33 22.68 -10.46
C VAL A 266 1.83 22.52 -10.21
N LYS A 267 2.30 23.00 -9.05
CA LYS A 267 3.73 22.94 -8.70
C LYS A 267 4.12 21.61 -8.06
N LYS A 268 3.17 20.94 -7.39
CA LYS A 268 3.37 19.63 -6.75
C LYS A 268 2.06 18.88 -6.58
N ILE A 269 2.19 17.57 -6.42
CA ILE A 269 1.09 16.67 -6.05
C ILE A 269 1.21 16.35 -4.57
N VAL A 270 0.15 16.55 -3.80
CA VAL A 270 0.04 16.06 -2.42
C VAL A 270 -0.92 14.88 -2.42
N MET A 271 -0.46 13.76 -1.91
CA MET A 271 -1.22 12.53 -1.84
C MET A 271 -1.75 12.31 -0.43
N GLY A 272 -2.99 11.83 -0.31
CA GLY A 272 -3.59 11.42 0.95
C GLY A 272 -2.76 10.38 1.71
N GLU A 273 -3.23 9.97 2.88
CA GLU A 273 -2.52 9.00 3.74
C GLU A 273 -2.57 7.58 3.14
N CYS A 274 -1.82 7.36 2.07
CA CYS A 274 -1.77 6.07 1.40
C CYS A 274 -0.35 5.66 0.95
N GLY A 275 0.21 4.66 1.63
CA GLY A 275 1.56 4.19 1.32
C GLY A 275 1.67 3.41 0.01
N HIS A 276 0.64 2.65 -0.41
CA HIS A 276 0.74 1.92 -1.68
C HIS A 276 0.64 2.87 -2.88
N ALA A 277 -0.26 3.84 -2.82
CA ALA A 277 -0.36 4.90 -3.81
C ALA A 277 0.95 5.71 -3.89
N PHE A 278 1.51 6.07 -2.74
CA PHE A 278 2.81 6.76 -2.68
C PHE A 278 3.92 5.94 -3.36
N ARG A 279 3.99 4.62 -3.10
CA ARG A 279 4.97 3.74 -3.77
C ARG A 279 4.76 3.69 -5.28
N SER A 280 3.51 3.68 -5.76
CA SER A 280 3.20 3.67 -7.18
C SER A 280 3.62 4.99 -7.85
N VAL A 281 3.16 6.12 -7.33
CA VAL A 281 3.38 7.44 -7.93
C VAL A 281 4.83 7.89 -7.76
N TYR A 282 5.45 7.64 -6.61
CA TYR A 282 6.81 8.11 -6.33
C TYR A 282 7.92 7.21 -6.91
N ASP A 283 7.72 5.89 -6.99
CA ASP A 283 8.78 4.92 -7.35
C ASP A 283 8.39 4.01 -8.53
N MET A 284 7.44 3.11 -8.35
CA MET A 284 7.25 1.98 -9.28
C MET A 284 6.77 2.40 -10.67
N GLY A 285 5.78 3.30 -10.74
CA GLY A 285 5.26 3.81 -12.01
C GLY A 285 6.32 4.57 -12.80
N ASN A 286 7.15 5.37 -12.11
CA ASN A 286 8.24 6.11 -12.75
C ASN A 286 9.27 5.16 -13.39
N ARG A 287 9.65 4.10 -12.68
CA ARG A 287 10.60 3.09 -13.20
C ARG A 287 10.06 2.39 -14.43
N TRP A 288 8.79 2.04 -14.42
CA TRP A 288 8.15 1.40 -15.57
C TRP A 288 8.09 2.32 -16.79
N LEU A 289 7.81 3.61 -16.56
CA LEU A 289 7.78 4.63 -17.61
C LEU A 289 9.19 5.10 -18.06
N GLY A 290 10.24 4.55 -17.46
CA GLY A 290 11.63 4.92 -17.76
C GLY A 290 12.05 6.29 -17.20
N TRP A 291 11.29 6.84 -16.27
CA TRP A 291 11.59 8.12 -15.63
C TRP A 291 12.54 7.91 -14.43
N LYS A 292 13.57 8.75 -14.34
CA LYS A 292 14.48 8.74 -13.19
C LYS A 292 13.87 9.30 -11.93
N MET A 293 12.97 10.27 -12.09
CA MET A 293 12.26 10.97 -11.02
C MET A 293 10.83 11.28 -11.49
N PRO A 294 9.88 11.49 -10.56
CA PRO A 294 8.60 12.06 -10.90
C PRO A 294 8.77 13.37 -11.67
N PRO A 295 8.03 13.60 -12.78
CA PRO A 295 8.14 14.85 -13.55
C PRO A 295 7.62 16.07 -12.79
N ILE A 296 6.77 15.87 -11.81
CA ILE A 296 6.26 16.88 -10.87
C ILE A 296 6.50 16.36 -9.46
N PRO A 297 6.98 17.20 -8.51
CA PRO A 297 7.23 16.76 -7.13
C PRO A 297 6.01 16.12 -6.47
N VAL A 298 6.22 14.97 -5.84
CA VAL A 298 5.17 14.21 -5.13
C VAL A 298 5.47 14.23 -3.63
N VAL A 299 4.48 14.59 -2.82
CA VAL A 299 4.56 14.73 -1.38
C VAL A 299 3.49 13.87 -0.72
N HIS A 300 3.85 13.08 0.28
CA HIS A 300 2.88 12.33 1.09
C HIS A 300 2.22 13.25 2.13
N ALA A 301 0.96 13.00 2.51
CA ALA A 301 0.23 13.79 3.50
C ALA A 301 1.01 14.03 4.81
N ILE A 302 1.74 13.02 5.30
CA ILE A 302 2.59 13.15 6.50
C ILE A 302 3.66 14.24 6.34
N GLU A 303 4.31 14.30 5.18
CA GLU A 303 5.30 15.33 4.90
C GLU A 303 4.63 16.70 4.80
N PHE A 304 3.46 16.75 4.19
CA PHE A 304 2.66 17.95 4.08
C PHE A 304 2.22 18.46 5.48
N TYR A 305 1.67 17.62 6.32
CA TYR A 305 1.29 17.98 7.70
C TYR A 305 2.48 18.44 8.55
N HIS A 306 3.62 17.75 8.40
CA HIS A 306 4.87 18.18 9.04
C HIS A 306 5.23 19.61 8.66
N ASP A 307 5.17 19.93 7.37
CA ASP A 307 5.55 21.25 6.87
C ASP A 307 4.55 22.34 7.29
N LEU A 308 3.25 22.03 7.34
CA LEU A 308 2.23 22.94 7.85
C LEU A 308 2.46 23.31 9.32
N LEU A 309 2.72 22.33 10.17
CA LEU A 309 2.97 22.51 11.59
C LEU A 309 4.31 23.22 11.84
N LYS A 310 5.38 22.79 11.18
CA LYS A 310 6.72 23.37 11.34
C LYS A 310 6.78 24.84 10.89
N ASN A 311 6.09 25.18 9.81
CA ASN A 311 6.01 26.54 9.29
C ASN A 311 4.88 27.36 9.94
N LYS A 312 4.23 26.85 10.98
CA LYS A 312 3.14 27.52 11.73
C LYS A 312 1.97 27.95 10.83
N LYS A 313 1.72 27.23 9.75
CA LYS A 313 0.55 27.41 8.88
C LYS A 313 -0.72 26.87 9.54
N ILE A 314 -0.57 25.92 10.44
CA ILE A 314 -1.61 25.38 11.31
C ILE A 314 -1.11 25.49 12.75
N LYS A 315 -1.99 25.89 13.66
CA LYS A 315 -1.76 25.85 15.10
C LYS A 315 -2.62 24.76 15.73
N VAL A 316 -2.11 24.17 16.79
CA VAL A 316 -2.82 23.16 17.60
C VAL A 316 -3.50 23.88 18.76
N ALA A 317 -4.83 23.86 18.82
CA ALA A 317 -5.61 24.50 19.88
C ALA A 317 -5.51 23.72 21.20
N LYS A 318 -5.57 22.39 21.10
CA LYS A 318 -5.44 21.44 22.22
C LYS A 318 -4.81 20.15 21.72
N LYS A 319 -4.14 19.42 22.59
CA LYS A 319 -3.63 18.09 22.20
C LYS A 319 -4.70 17.01 22.40
N TYR A 320 -4.59 15.97 21.60
CA TYR A 320 -5.37 14.75 21.79
C TYR A 320 -4.86 14.00 23.01
N GLU A 321 -5.71 13.78 24.03
CA GLU A 321 -5.29 13.37 25.38
C GLU A 321 -5.20 11.85 25.57
N GLU A 322 -5.82 11.04 24.69
CA GLU A 322 -5.75 9.58 24.80
C GLU A 322 -4.32 9.07 24.58
N GLY A 323 -4.02 7.86 25.10
CA GLY A 323 -2.77 7.17 24.83
C GLY A 323 -2.70 6.74 23.36
N VAL A 324 -1.73 7.26 22.62
CA VAL A 324 -1.59 7.04 21.18
C VAL A 324 -0.35 6.24 20.86
N THR A 325 -0.48 5.22 20.02
CA THR A 325 0.65 4.54 19.37
C THR A 325 0.60 4.73 17.86
N LEU A 326 1.76 4.60 17.18
CA LEU A 326 1.91 4.87 15.75
C LEU A 326 2.35 3.62 15.00
N HIS A 327 1.59 3.22 13.99
CA HIS A 327 2.04 2.25 13.00
C HIS A 327 2.90 2.95 11.94
N ASP A 328 4.06 2.39 11.64
CA ASP A 328 4.95 2.85 10.58
C ASP A 328 4.63 2.11 9.26
N PRO A 329 3.90 2.70 8.30
CA PRO A 329 3.55 2.01 7.06
C PRO A 329 4.79 1.72 6.21
N CYS A 330 4.90 0.50 5.69
CA CYS A 330 6.11 0.04 5.00
C CYS A 330 6.52 0.91 3.81
N ASN A 331 5.57 1.37 3.02
CA ASN A 331 5.86 2.17 1.82
C ASN A 331 6.16 3.64 2.16
N VAL A 332 5.56 4.17 3.23
CA VAL A 332 5.82 5.55 3.72
C VAL A 332 7.16 5.63 4.43
N VAL A 333 7.47 4.63 5.26
CA VAL A 333 8.66 4.65 6.13
C VAL A 333 9.86 3.98 5.45
N ARG A 334 9.79 2.68 5.11
CA ARG A 334 10.92 2.00 4.42
C ARG A 334 11.12 2.50 2.99
N GLY A 335 10.05 2.83 2.29
CA GLY A 335 10.10 3.35 0.92
C GLY A 335 10.36 4.84 0.83
N GLY A 336 9.76 5.64 1.73
CA GLY A 336 9.79 7.11 1.68
C GLY A 336 10.63 7.79 2.75
N GLY A 337 11.14 7.07 3.77
CA GLY A 337 12.00 7.65 4.82
C GLY A 337 11.28 8.58 5.80
N LEU A 338 9.93 8.58 5.86
CA LEU A 338 9.14 9.58 6.57
C LEU A 338 8.93 9.29 8.07
N HIS A 339 9.69 8.38 8.67
CA HIS A 339 9.49 7.96 10.06
C HIS A 339 9.65 9.07 11.11
N GLU A 340 10.60 9.99 10.94
CA GLU A 340 10.78 11.11 11.89
C GLU A 340 9.73 12.21 11.67
N LYS A 341 9.32 12.46 10.41
CA LYS A 341 8.22 13.38 10.14
C LYS A 341 6.91 12.90 10.74
N SER A 342 6.61 11.59 10.64
CA SER A 342 5.44 10.98 11.28
C SER A 342 5.44 11.20 12.80
N ARG A 343 6.59 11.02 13.44
CA ARG A 343 6.74 11.23 14.90
C ARG A 343 6.65 12.69 15.30
N TYR A 344 7.23 13.58 14.50
CA TYR A 344 7.10 15.02 14.70
C TYR A 344 5.63 15.44 14.72
N VAL A 345 4.86 15.04 13.70
CA VAL A 345 3.43 15.36 13.61
C VAL A 345 2.68 14.75 14.78
N THR A 346 2.86 13.45 15.06
CA THR A 346 2.18 12.75 16.17
C THR A 346 2.43 13.45 17.52
N LYS A 347 3.67 13.79 17.83
CA LYS A 347 4.02 14.46 19.09
C LYS A 347 3.52 15.91 19.17
N ALA A 348 3.36 16.57 18.03
CA ALA A 348 2.79 17.91 17.98
C ALA A 348 1.31 17.91 18.33
N ILE A 349 0.55 16.90 17.87
CA ILE A 349 -0.91 16.83 17.99
C ILE A 349 -1.41 15.95 19.14
N CYS A 350 -0.58 15.05 19.70
CA CYS A 350 -0.97 14.13 20.79
C CYS A 350 -0.19 14.44 22.06
N ALA A 351 -0.84 14.34 23.23
CA ALA A 351 -0.22 14.51 24.54
C ALA A 351 0.59 13.29 24.96
N ASN A 352 0.03 12.09 24.76
CA ASN A 352 0.53 10.82 25.29
C ASN A 352 0.93 9.88 24.17
N PHE A 353 2.17 10.01 23.65
CA PHE A 353 2.69 9.14 22.61
C PHE A 353 3.44 7.93 23.19
N ILE A 354 2.99 6.73 22.85
CA ILE A 354 3.55 5.44 23.30
C ILE A 354 4.21 4.77 22.09
N GLU A 355 5.54 4.70 22.10
CA GLU A 355 6.29 4.11 20.98
C GLU A 355 6.12 2.59 20.93
N MET A 356 5.77 2.07 19.79
CA MET A 356 5.66 0.65 19.46
C MET A 356 7.04 0.06 19.16
N LEU A 357 7.30 -1.19 19.53
CA LEU A 357 8.57 -1.87 19.24
C LEU A 357 8.33 -3.23 18.59
N PRO A 358 9.09 -3.59 17.51
CA PRO A 358 10.02 -2.75 16.76
C PRO A 358 9.29 -1.63 15.98
N ASN A 359 9.98 -0.55 15.70
CA ASN A 359 9.39 0.63 15.07
C ASN A 359 10.17 1.09 13.84
N ARG A 360 9.76 2.20 13.25
CA ARG A 360 10.39 2.83 12.09
C ARG A 360 10.50 1.84 10.93
N GLU A 361 11.67 1.78 10.28
CA GLU A 361 11.95 0.84 9.18
C GLU A 361 11.88 -0.64 9.61
N HIS A 362 12.02 -0.93 10.89
CA HIS A 362 11.95 -2.29 11.43
C HIS A 362 10.53 -2.73 11.83
N ASN A 363 9.52 -1.86 11.70
CA ASN A 363 8.16 -2.18 12.09
C ASN A 363 7.59 -3.41 11.34
N TYR A 364 6.74 -4.19 12.01
CA TYR A 364 6.03 -5.29 11.36
C TYR A 364 4.95 -4.76 10.39
N CYS A 365 4.68 -5.54 9.35
CA CYS A 365 3.65 -5.22 8.37
C CYS A 365 2.25 -5.22 9.01
N CYS A 366 1.36 -4.39 8.47
CA CYS A 366 -0.07 -4.38 8.81
C CYS A 366 -0.87 -5.57 8.23
N GLY A 367 -0.22 -6.44 7.45
CA GLY A 367 -0.89 -7.55 6.78
C GLY A 367 -1.69 -7.21 5.53
N ALA A 368 -1.88 -5.93 5.23
CA ALA A 368 -2.67 -5.49 4.07
C ALA A 368 -1.82 -5.03 2.88
N ALA A 369 -0.51 -4.82 3.11
CA ALA A 369 0.39 -4.31 2.08
C ALA A 369 0.54 -5.27 0.88
N GLY A 370 1.01 -4.73 -0.24
CA GLY A 370 1.30 -5.52 -1.43
C GLY A 370 0.06 -6.11 -2.11
N GLY A 371 -1.12 -5.52 -1.94
CA GLY A 371 -2.36 -5.98 -2.54
C GLY A 371 -2.97 -7.22 -1.87
N VAL A 372 -2.38 -7.73 -0.77
CA VAL A 372 -2.88 -8.95 -0.09
C VAL A 372 -4.31 -8.75 0.45
N ILE A 373 -4.63 -7.55 0.94
CA ILE A 373 -6.01 -7.25 1.37
C ILE A 373 -7.00 -7.32 0.18
N ASN A 374 -6.57 -6.93 -1.01
CA ASN A 374 -7.37 -6.96 -2.23
C ASN A 374 -7.46 -8.35 -2.88
N CYS A 375 -6.78 -9.37 -2.34
CA CYS A 375 -7.06 -10.75 -2.71
C CYS A 375 -8.41 -11.26 -2.13
N GLY A 376 -9.01 -10.49 -1.23
CA GLY A 376 -10.39 -10.65 -0.80
C GLY A 376 -10.61 -11.64 0.36
N PRO A 377 -11.90 -11.89 0.68
CA PRO A 377 -12.31 -12.71 1.82
C PRO A 377 -11.73 -14.12 1.86
N PRO A 378 -11.52 -14.84 0.74
CA PRO A 378 -10.96 -16.20 0.77
C PRO A 378 -9.62 -16.30 1.50
N TYR A 379 -8.82 -15.23 1.47
CA TYR A 379 -7.48 -15.19 2.03
C TYR A 379 -7.38 -14.45 3.37
N LYS A 380 -8.51 -14.09 3.98
CA LYS A 380 -8.52 -13.34 5.25
C LYS A 380 -7.81 -14.13 6.37
N ASN A 381 -8.08 -15.43 6.50
CA ASN A 381 -7.46 -16.26 7.54
C ASN A 381 -5.94 -16.40 7.32
N VAL A 382 -5.48 -16.65 6.09
CA VAL A 382 -4.04 -16.69 5.77
C VAL A 382 -3.35 -15.38 6.17
N ARG A 383 -4.02 -14.26 5.92
CA ARG A 383 -3.52 -12.93 6.29
C ARG A 383 -3.50 -12.73 7.80
N MET A 384 -4.52 -13.19 8.54
CA MET A 384 -4.57 -13.07 9.99
C MET A 384 -3.51 -13.97 10.66
N ASP A 385 -3.40 -15.22 10.25
CA ASP A 385 -2.38 -16.15 10.75
C ASP A 385 -0.96 -15.61 10.53
N GLY A 386 -0.70 -15.02 9.35
CA GLY A 386 0.58 -14.39 9.02
C GLY A 386 0.89 -13.10 9.79
N ASN A 387 -0.05 -12.60 10.61
CA ASN A 387 0.09 -11.32 11.33
C ASN A 387 0.02 -11.46 12.87
N ARG A 388 0.17 -12.64 13.41
CA ARG A 388 0.20 -12.87 14.88
C ARG A 388 1.21 -11.94 15.57
N VAL A 389 2.45 -11.87 15.07
CA VAL A 389 3.47 -10.99 15.67
C VAL A 389 3.14 -9.51 15.61
N LYS A 390 2.31 -9.07 14.66
CA LYS A 390 1.81 -7.71 14.63
C LYS A 390 0.74 -7.49 15.70
N ALA A 391 -0.14 -8.45 15.92
CA ALA A 391 -1.12 -8.41 17.01
C ALA A 391 -0.43 -8.37 18.38
N GLU A 392 0.61 -9.20 18.59
CA GLU A 392 1.43 -9.19 19.81
C GLU A 392 2.09 -7.82 20.05
N GLN A 393 2.59 -7.19 18.98
CA GLN A 393 3.17 -5.84 19.04
C GLN A 393 2.13 -4.78 19.45
N LEU A 394 0.92 -4.85 18.92
CA LEU A 394 -0.18 -3.96 19.27
C LEU A 394 -0.64 -4.17 20.70
N PHE A 395 -0.76 -5.43 21.13
CA PHE A 395 -1.08 -5.78 22.52
C PHE A 395 -0.05 -5.21 23.50
N ALA A 396 1.24 -5.30 23.16
CA ALA A 396 2.31 -4.73 23.98
C ALA A 396 2.22 -3.19 24.08
N ALA A 397 1.79 -2.48 23.02
CA ALA A 397 1.54 -1.04 23.08
C ALA A 397 0.29 -0.73 23.93
N LYS A 398 -0.79 -1.49 23.78
CA LYS A 398 -2.01 -1.38 24.59
C LYS A 398 -1.71 -1.56 26.07
N SER A 399 -0.90 -2.56 26.44
CA SER A 399 -0.50 -2.82 27.83
C SER A 399 0.27 -1.67 28.47
N LYS A 400 0.83 -0.77 27.66
CA LYS A 400 1.50 0.46 28.10
C LYS A 400 0.57 1.68 28.13
N GLY A 401 -0.74 1.49 27.89
CA GLY A 401 -1.75 2.52 27.94
C GLY A 401 -2.18 3.10 26.58
N ALA A 402 -1.77 2.51 25.45
CA ALA A 402 -2.30 2.91 24.15
C ALA A 402 -3.76 2.49 23.99
N THR A 403 -4.64 3.45 23.68
CA THR A 403 -6.05 3.23 23.35
C THR A 403 -6.34 3.55 21.89
N THR A 404 -5.51 4.37 21.26
CA THR A 404 -5.62 4.80 19.86
C THR A 404 -4.37 4.41 19.07
N LEU A 405 -4.58 3.82 17.89
CA LEU A 405 -3.55 3.47 16.92
C LEU A 405 -3.64 4.39 15.72
N LEU A 406 -2.60 5.18 15.47
CA LEU A 406 -2.47 5.97 14.24
C LEU A 406 -1.95 5.11 13.11
N ALA A 407 -2.66 5.11 11.99
CA ALA A 407 -2.34 4.33 10.80
C ALA A 407 -2.34 5.22 9.55
N PRO A 408 -1.25 5.97 9.27
CA PRO A 408 -1.18 6.92 8.16
C PRO A 408 -1.04 6.22 6.79
N CYS A 409 -1.95 5.32 6.51
CA CYS A 409 -2.07 4.60 5.24
C CYS A 409 -3.40 3.83 5.21
N HIS A 410 -4.26 4.08 4.22
CA HIS A 410 -5.57 3.42 4.09
C HIS A 410 -5.50 1.89 4.15
N ASN A 411 -4.60 1.26 3.37
CA ASN A 411 -4.44 -0.19 3.45
C ASN A 411 -4.02 -0.66 4.85
N CYS A 412 -3.17 0.13 5.52
CA CYS A 412 -2.78 -0.20 6.89
C CYS A 412 -3.95 0.01 7.86
N HIS A 413 -4.75 1.06 7.68
CA HIS A 413 -5.94 1.30 8.49
C HIS A 413 -6.87 0.08 8.45
N SER A 414 -7.32 -0.33 7.26
CA SER A 414 -8.20 -1.49 7.09
C SER A 414 -7.54 -2.81 7.55
N GLY A 415 -6.25 -3.02 7.26
CA GLY A 415 -5.55 -4.22 7.70
C GLY A 415 -5.37 -4.31 9.21
N LEU A 416 -5.18 -3.18 9.87
CA LEU A 416 -5.07 -3.10 11.33
C LEU A 416 -6.44 -3.19 12.01
N GLU A 417 -7.52 -2.72 11.38
CA GLU A 417 -8.89 -2.97 11.83
C GLU A 417 -9.20 -4.47 11.82
N ASP A 418 -8.84 -5.19 10.76
CA ASP A 418 -9.00 -6.65 10.70
C ASP A 418 -8.21 -7.36 11.79
N ILE A 419 -6.95 -6.98 12.04
CA ILE A 419 -6.13 -7.52 13.14
C ILE A 419 -6.75 -7.19 14.49
N ASN A 420 -7.14 -5.93 14.69
CA ASN A 420 -7.76 -5.44 15.93
C ASN A 420 -9.02 -6.23 16.29
N HIS A 421 -9.87 -6.47 15.30
CA HIS A 421 -11.10 -7.26 15.46
C HIS A 421 -10.78 -8.75 15.69
N HIS A 422 -9.94 -9.36 14.84
CA HIS A 422 -9.64 -10.79 14.89
C HIS A 422 -8.99 -11.20 16.21
N TYR A 423 -8.10 -10.38 16.74
CA TYR A 423 -7.39 -10.64 18.00
C TYR A 423 -8.01 -9.94 19.23
N GLY A 424 -9.15 -9.28 19.10
CA GLY A 424 -9.90 -8.65 20.21
C GLY A 424 -9.11 -7.56 20.93
N LEU A 425 -8.33 -6.74 20.20
CA LEU A 425 -7.44 -5.76 20.81
C LEU A 425 -8.19 -4.52 21.34
N GLY A 426 -9.31 -4.11 20.72
CA GLY A 426 -10.15 -2.99 21.16
C GLY A 426 -9.46 -1.62 21.09
N LEU A 427 -8.55 -1.42 20.13
CA LEU A 427 -7.94 -0.12 19.85
C LEU A 427 -8.85 0.70 18.93
N LYS A 428 -8.89 2.02 19.12
CA LYS A 428 -9.43 2.95 18.11
C LYS A 428 -8.37 3.11 17.02
N ILE A 429 -8.75 3.01 15.73
CA ILE A 429 -7.82 3.21 14.63
C ILE A 429 -8.19 4.52 13.94
N LYS A 430 -7.21 5.41 13.76
CA LYS A 430 -7.39 6.75 13.18
C LYS A 430 -6.25 7.06 12.20
N PHE A 431 -6.54 7.93 11.23
CA PHE A 431 -5.51 8.61 10.46
C PHE A 431 -4.85 9.73 11.28
N ILE A 432 -3.67 10.14 10.88
CA ILE A 432 -3.03 11.32 11.50
C ILE A 432 -3.82 12.59 11.16
N GLY A 433 -4.36 12.66 9.95
CA GLY A 433 -5.22 13.75 9.49
C GLY A 433 -6.48 13.92 10.33
N ASP A 434 -7.11 12.82 10.77
CA ASP A 434 -8.29 12.88 11.67
C ASP A 434 -7.94 13.63 12.96
N ILE A 435 -6.82 13.25 13.59
CA ILE A 435 -6.40 13.91 14.84
C ILE A 435 -5.99 15.36 14.59
N LEU A 436 -5.23 15.63 13.51
CA LEU A 436 -4.84 16.99 13.17
C LEU A 436 -6.07 17.89 12.98
N TYR A 437 -7.07 17.43 12.23
CA TYR A 437 -8.33 18.13 12.03
C TYR A 437 -9.08 18.37 13.36
N GLU A 438 -9.10 17.36 14.27
CA GLU A 438 -9.80 17.44 15.56
C GLU A 438 -9.17 18.47 16.53
N VAL A 439 -7.83 18.62 16.48
CA VAL A 439 -7.08 19.41 17.49
C VAL A 439 -6.58 20.76 17.00
N MET A 440 -6.65 21.06 15.70
CA MET A 440 -6.19 22.34 15.16
C MET A 440 -7.12 23.49 15.51
N GLU A 441 -6.55 24.72 15.58
CA GLU A 441 -7.34 25.95 15.64
C GLU A 441 -8.16 26.10 14.34
N LYS A 442 -9.46 26.35 14.48
CA LYS A 442 -10.37 26.66 13.37
C LYS A 442 -10.82 28.11 13.49
N PRO A 443 -11.09 28.82 12.39
CA PRO A 443 -11.67 30.15 12.44
C PRO A 443 -13.05 30.11 13.15
N GLU A 444 -13.35 31.16 13.93
CA GLU A 444 -14.65 31.35 14.58
C GLU A 444 -15.75 31.64 13.55
#